data_6fd9f3615fb8130999e12c77701cf087
#
_entry.id   6fd9f3615fb8130999e12c77701cf087
#
_cell.length_a   1.000
_cell.length_b   1.000
_cell.length_c   1.000
_cell.angle_alpha   90.00
_cell.angle_beta   90.00
_cell.angle_gamma   90.00
#
_symmetry.space_group_name_H-M   'P 1'
#
loop_
_entity.id
_entity.type
_entity.pdbx_description
1 polymer ?
#
loop_
_entity_poly.entity_id
_entity_poly.type
_entity_poly.pdbx_seq_one_letter_code
_entity_poly.pdbx_strand_id
1 'polypeptide(L)'
;MKYLSVFLFLFASATNIFSQTVKPTATPSRVRVVGATPIPTPSPTPAKIVVVTNNLPPTPTPTLKPVLTPNQTPIIVKSSPTPLPTPAQNYNYGQTLPLGQIRAKLEEAKREMAARPITIADTDGTFTTNSVRIAFYDFDTKKLDYIVMTKDSFLTKEGEFFVTSMKLKSLKVKIVRPNGVNTPVIISDYTGKNHLPLMVQYPVERGGNYYETAYYMSTHPGLVTPEVINAGKLYIRNTIDIAREKLRQKGISISPKVTDIAERLSIVEHVDHLRFRTEYQANIYNDIFALYALNEGQTYRYSVSSAGAGGMVQMIPSTYFMVRSRYYNAALMPDFVEGMRNHTNAAQAMLLYMQMTYNDLVANETIYNALQNGTATELELMSAGYNSNPAKLPGYIKRGGDNWRNLIPRETQIYLQINASMDRFVPIIPRIK
;
A
#
# COMPACT_ATOMS: atom_id res chain seq x y z
N MET A 1 49.71 -26.82 -36.22
CA MET A 1 49.92 -28.08 -35.47
C MET A 1 48.82 -28.05 -34.39
N LYS A 2 47.69 -28.80 -34.64
CA LYS A 2 47.34 -30.10 -34.01
C LYS A 2 47.07 -29.93 -32.49
N TYR A 3 45.95 -30.26 -31.87
CA TYR A 3 44.92 -31.26 -32.11
C TYR A 3 43.55 -30.83 -31.54
N LEU A 4 42.53 -31.20 -32.26
CA LEU A 4 41.12 -31.32 -31.98
C LEU A 4 40.88 -32.59 -31.13
N SER A 5 40.04 -32.58 -30.11
CA SER A 5 39.45 -33.81 -29.56
C SER A 5 38.00 -33.56 -29.18
N VAL A 6 37.15 -34.13 -30.01
CA VAL A 6 35.70 -34.31 -29.83
C VAL A 6 35.51 -35.55 -28.94
N PHE A 7 34.66 -35.42 -27.87
CA PHE A 7 34.11 -36.61 -27.20
C PHE A 7 32.60 -36.62 -27.35
N LEU A 8 32.17 -37.54 -28.20
CA LEU A 8 30.79 -37.95 -28.44
C LEU A 8 30.45 -39.06 -27.43
N PHE A 9 29.43 -38.92 -26.60
CA PHE A 9 28.84 -40.01 -25.83
C PHE A 9 27.41 -40.27 -26.31
N LEU A 10 27.29 -41.39 -27.04
CA LEU A 10 26.05 -42.09 -27.32
C LEU A 10 25.60 -42.83 -26.04
N PHE A 11 24.37 -42.66 -25.59
CA PHE A 11 23.70 -43.63 -24.74
C PHE A 11 22.44 -44.15 -25.43
N ALA A 12 22.48 -45.46 -25.57
CA ALA A 12 21.44 -46.24 -26.20
C ALA A 12 20.24 -46.46 -25.28
N SER A 13 19.08 -46.49 -25.90
CA SER A 13 17.75 -46.84 -25.41
C SER A 13 17.69 -48.25 -24.80
N ALA A 14 16.99 -48.37 -23.66
CA ALA A 14 16.36 -49.63 -23.26
C ALA A 14 14.93 -49.37 -22.88
N THR A 15 14.02 -49.69 -23.77
CA THR A 15 12.59 -49.82 -23.58
C THR A 15 12.29 -51.09 -22.79
N ASN A 16 11.61 -50.95 -21.63
CA ASN A 16 10.91 -52.05 -21.00
C ASN A 16 9.41 -51.70 -20.91
N ILE A 17 8.66 -52.37 -21.78
CA ILE A 17 7.18 -52.37 -21.80
C ILE A 17 6.74 -53.38 -20.75
N PHE A 18 6.09 -52.96 -19.67
CA PHE A 18 5.20 -53.77 -18.85
C PHE A 18 3.77 -53.30 -19.02
N SER A 19 3.03 -54.05 -19.82
CA SER A 19 1.59 -54.01 -19.93
C SER A 19 0.98 -54.66 -18.68
N GLN A 20 0.29 -53.88 -17.86
CA GLN A 20 -0.67 -54.41 -16.89
C GLN A 20 -2.05 -53.90 -17.24
N THR A 21 -2.86 -54.83 -17.75
CA THR A 21 -4.32 -54.70 -17.91
C THR A 21 -4.98 -54.58 -16.56
N VAL A 22 -5.50 -53.41 -16.21
CA VAL A 22 -6.39 -53.26 -15.06
C VAL A 22 -7.83 -53.32 -15.54
N LYS A 23 -8.57 -54.32 -15.02
CA LYS A 23 -10.01 -54.49 -15.21
C LYS A 23 -10.80 -53.27 -14.70
N PRO A 24 -11.87 -52.86 -15.36
CA PRO A 24 -12.71 -51.78 -14.86
C PRO A 24 -13.49 -52.24 -13.62
N THR A 25 -13.26 -51.56 -12.51
CA THR A 25 -14.05 -51.71 -11.26
C THR A 25 -15.33 -50.90 -11.36
N ALA A 26 -16.40 -51.52 -10.86
CA ALA A 26 -17.76 -51.07 -10.93
C ALA A 26 -18.01 -49.59 -10.51
N THR A 27 -18.92 -48.97 -11.27
CA THR A 27 -19.54 -47.69 -11.00
C THR A 27 -20.20 -47.68 -9.60
N PRO A 28 -19.90 -46.75 -8.71
CA PRO A 28 -20.67 -46.60 -7.48
C PRO A 28 -22.05 -46.03 -7.77
N SER A 29 -23.05 -46.70 -7.24
CA SER A 29 -24.47 -46.33 -7.29
C SER A 29 -24.71 -44.93 -6.79
N ARG A 30 -25.47 -44.14 -7.56
CA ARG A 30 -26.01 -42.84 -7.14
C ARG A 30 -26.78 -42.97 -5.84
N VAL A 31 -26.26 -42.44 -4.75
CA VAL A 31 -27.04 -42.18 -3.54
C VAL A 31 -28.00 -41.04 -3.84
N ARG A 32 -29.28 -41.33 -3.83
CA ARG A 32 -30.37 -40.37 -3.96
C ARG A 32 -30.44 -39.58 -2.63
N VAL A 33 -29.88 -38.36 -2.63
CA VAL A 33 -30.08 -37.44 -1.52
C VAL A 33 -31.52 -36.95 -1.59
N VAL A 34 -32.32 -37.42 -0.64
CA VAL A 34 -33.68 -36.91 -0.42
C VAL A 34 -33.51 -35.47 0.10
N GLY A 35 -34.04 -34.52 -0.67
CA GLY A 35 -33.97 -33.10 -0.34
C GLY A 35 -34.63 -32.81 1.00
N ALA A 36 -33.87 -32.38 1.97
CA ALA A 36 -34.39 -31.73 3.15
C ALA A 36 -34.97 -30.37 2.74
N THR A 37 -36.25 -30.17 2.98
CA THR A 37 -36.93 -28.89 2.83
C THR A 37 -36.19 -27.82 3.66
N PRO A 38 -35.82 -26.66 3.11
CA PRO A 38 -35.20 -25.62 3.91
C PRO A 38 -36.19 -25.08 4.93
N ILE A 39 -35.79 -25.13 6.20
CA ILE A 39 -36.50 -24.47 7.29
C ILE A 39 -36.45 -22.97 7.01
N PRO A 40 -37.59 -22.24 6.98
CA PRO A 40 -37.56 -20.80 6.74
C PRO A 40 -36.83 -20.10 7.90
N THR A 41 -35.77 -19.43 7.59
CA THR A 41 -35.07 -18.52 8.51
C THR A 41 -36.03 -17.40 8.92
N PRO A 42 -36.25 -17.13 10.22
CA PRO A 42 -37.11 -16.01 10.62
C PRO A 42 -36.52 -14.71 10.12
N SER A 43 -37.33 -13.97 9.35
CA SER A 43 -37.01 -12.60 8.92
C SER A 43 -36.80 -11.72 10.15
N PRO A 44 -35.75 -10.88 10.21
CA PRO A 44 -35.59 -9.94 11.31
C PRO A 44 -36.74 -8.96 11.32
N THR A 45 -37.48 -8.93 12.42
CA THR A 45 -38.53 -7.93 12.70
C THR A 45 -37.91 -6.56 12.69
N PRO A 46 -38.42 -5.59 11.90
CA PRO A 46 -37.87 -4.26 11.90
C PRO A 46 -38.05 -3.62 13.29
N ALA A 47 -36.97 -3.14 13.87
CA ALA A 47 -37.01 -2.40 15.12
C ALA A 47 -37.92 -1.18 14.97
N LYS A 48 -38.95 -1.08 15.85
CA LYS A 48 -39.81 0.09 15.95
C LYS A 48 -38.95 1.30 16.31
N ILE A 49 -38.80 2.22 15.36
CA ILE A 49 -38.27 3.56 15.63
C ILE A 49 -39.38 4.32 16.39
N VAL A 50 -39.15 4.55 17.67
CA VAL A 50 -40.00 5.46 18.46
C VAL A 50 -39.57 6.88 18.10
N VAL A 51 -40.31 7.52 17.22
CA VAL A 51 -40.19 8.96 16.97
C VAL A 51 -40.86 9.68 18.12
N VAL A 52 -40.05 10.26 19.02
CA VAL A 52 -40.57 11.19 20.05
C VAL A 52 -40.80 12.53 19.35
N THR A 53 -42.04 12.83 18.97
CA THR A 53 -42.44 14.14 18.51
C THR A 53 -42.67 15.05 19.73
N ASN A 54 -41.72 15.92 20.00
CA ASN A 54 -41.95 17.03 20.91
C ASN A 54 -42.83 18.06 20.20
N ASN A 55 -44.13 17.98 20.48
CA ASN A 55 -45.08 19.02 20.09
C ASN A 55 -44.91 20.24 21.02
N LEU A 56 -44.07 21.16 20.61
CA LEU A 56 -44.10 22.55 21.11
C LEU A 56 -44.90 23.40 20.11
N PRO A 57 -45.82 24.25 20.59
CA PRO A 57 -46.59 25.12 19.69
C PRO A 57 -45.67 26.13 19.00
N PRO A 58 -45.93 26.48 17.73
CA PRO A 58 -45.10 27.43 17.00
C PRO A 58 -45.17 28.82 17.59
N THR A 59 -44.04 29.36 18.01
CA THR A 59 -43.86 30.76 18.35
C THR A 59 -44.00 31.60 17.07
N PRO A 60 -44.79 32.66 17.01
CA PRO A 60 -44.96 33.49 15.81
C PRO A 60 -43.64 34.21 15.51
N THR A 61 -43.09 33.96 14.33
CA THR A 61 -41.93 34.67 13.79
C THR A 61 -42.31 36.08 13.37
N PRO A 62 -41.64 37.13 13.87
CA PRO A 62 -41.86 38.46 13.37
C PRO A 62 -41.34 38.59 11.94
N THR A 63 -42.21 39.00 11.02
CA THR A 63 -41.88 39.28 9.63
C THR A 63 -41.07 40.59 9.58
N LEU A 64 -39.76 40.48 9.41
CA LEU A 64 -38.90 41.63 9.12
C LEU A 64 -39.02 41.97 7.64
N LYS A 65 -39.45 43.20 7.33
CA LYS A 65 -39.39 43.76 5.97
C LYS A 65 -37.93 43.87 5.52
N PRO A 66 -37.60 43.58 4.25
CA PRO A 66 -36.24 43.73 3.76
C PRO A 66 -35.84 45.21 3.74
N VAL A 67 -34.85 45.56 4.55
CA VAL A 67 -34.17 46.85 4.45
C VAL A 67 -33.09 46.67 3.38
N LEU A 68 -33.22 47.37 2.26
CA LEU A 68 -32.22 47.51 1.24
C LEU A 68 -31.06 48.34 1.81
N THR A 69 -29.96 47.69 2.18
CA THR A 69 -28.69 48.36 2.51
C THR A 69 -27.83 48.45 1.25
N PRO A 70 -27.23 49.60 0.94
CA PRO A 70 -26.44 49.78 -0.27
C PRO A 70 -25.09 49.08 -0.15
N ASN A 71 -24.72 48.44 -1.24
CA ASN A 71 -23.34 48.03 -1.66
C ASN A 71 -22.31 47.90 -0.54
N GLN A 72 -22.26 46.73 0.10
CA GLN A 72 -21.02 46.30 0.73
C GLN A 72 -20.25 45.43 -0.29
N THR A 73 -19.09 45.95 -0.69
CA THR A 73 -18.07 45.19 -1.42
C THR A 73 -17.81 43.86 -0.69
N PRO A 74 -17.82 42.70 -1.37
CA PRO A 74 -17.55 41.46 -0.69
C PRO A 74 -16.16 41.54 -0.06
N ILE A 75 -16.10 41.38 1.27
CA ILE A 75 -14.84 41.20 2.00
C ILE A 75 -14.30 39.85 1.56
N ILE A 76 -13.31 39.88 0.68
CA ILE A 76 -12.47 38.68 0.39
C ILE A 76 -11.74 38.37 1.69
N VAL A 77 -12.29 37.46 2.48
CA VAL A 77 -11.53 36.84 3.57
C VAL A 77 -10.40 36.06 2.89
N LYS A 78 -9.24 36.67 2.77
CA LYS A 78 -8.01 35.91 2.47
C LYS A 78 -7.88 34.90 3.60
N SER A 79 -8.17 33.64 3.30
CA SER A 79 -7.83 32.54 4.19
C SER A 79 -6.35 32.68 4.49
N SER A 80 -5.98 32.98 5.74
CA SER A 80 -4.60 32.91 6.19
C SER A 80 -4.08 31.52 5.80
N PRO A 81 -2.91 31.43 5.14
CA PRO A 81 -2.33 30.12 4.85
C PRO A 81 -2.19 29.37 6.18
N THR A 82 -2.76 28.18 6.24
CA THR A 82 -2.56 27.28 7.38
C THR A 82 -1.07 27.22 7.64
N PRO A 83 -0.60 27.49 8.88
CA PRO A 83 0.82 27.41 9.19
C PRO A 83 1.36 26.06 8.71
N LEU A 84 2.43 26.08 7.91
CA LEU A 84 3.11 24.85 7.54
C LEU A 84 3.52 24.14 8.82
N PRO A 85 3.26 22.82 8.95
CA PRO A 85 3.73 22.07 10.10
C PRO A 85 5.24 22.32 10.27
N THR A 86 5.63 22.68 11.47
CA THR A 86 7.03 22.90 11.83
C THR A 86 7.83 21.66 11.43
N PRO A 87 9.01 21.80 10.79
CA PRO A 87 9.86 20.67 10.52
C PRO A 87 9.98 19.84 11.79
N ALA A 88 9.69 18.54 11.71
CA ALA A 88 9.80 17.66 12.86
C ALA A 88 11.20 17.86 13.46
N GLN A 89 11.27 18.05 14.77
CA GLN A 89 12.53 18.08 15.47
C GLN A 89 13.33 16.86 15.01
N ASN A 90 14.57 17.07 14.59
CA ASN A 90 15.49 15.97 14.30
C ASN A 90 15.67 15.19 15.61
N TYR A 91 14.80 14.21 15.83
CA TYR A 91 15.02 13.25 16.87
C TYR A 91 16.35 12.58 16.56
N ASN A 92 17.32 12.74 17.44
CA ASN A 92 18.56 11.98 17.34
C ASN A 92 18.25 10.52 17.67
N TYR A 93 17.83 9.76 16.66
CA TYR A 93 17.50 8.33 16.82
C TYR A 93 18.75 7.46 17.03
N GLY A 94 19.92 8.07 17.21
CA GLY A 94 21.18 7.38 17.41
C GLY A 94 21.94 7.15 16.08
N GLN A 95 22.84 6.20 16.13
CA GLN A 95 23.68 5.84 14.98
C GLN A 95 22.86 5.10 13.92
N THR A 96 23.26 5.23 12.66
CA THR A 96 22.75 4.45 11.54
C THR A 96 23.90 3.72 10.83
N LEU A 97 23.56 2.94 9.82
CA LEU A 97 24.50 2.20 8.97
C LEU A 97 24.42 2.71 7.53
N PRO A 98 25.51 2.63 6.74
CA PRO A 98 25.45 2.82 5.29
C PRO A 98 24.48 1.83 4.63
N LEU A 99 23.84 2.24 3.51
CA LEU A 99 22.81 1.43 2.81
C LEU A 99 23.28 -0.01 2.53
N GLY A 100 24.51 -0.19 2.06
CA GLY A 100 25.06 -1.53 1.78
C GLY A 100 25.13 -2.42 3.03
N GLN A 101 25.46 -1.84 4.20
CA GLN A 101 25.47 -2.58 5.46
C GLN A 101 24.03 -2.85 5.96
N ILE A 102 23.11 -1.88 5.80
CA ILE A 102 21.70 -2.10 6.13
C ILE A 102 21.16 -3.30 5.34
N ARG A 103 21.35 -3.33 4.02
CA ARG A 103 20.91 -4.44 3.15
C ARG A 103 21.53 -5.76 3.57
N ALA A 104 22.84 -5.81 3.78
CA ALA A 104 23.52 -7.03 4.21
C ALA A 104 22.97 -7.56 5.55
N LYS A 105 22.72 -6.65 6.50
CA LYS A 105 22.15 -7.01 7.81
C LYS A 105 20.68 -7.42 7.74
N LEU A 106 19.89 -6.84 6.83
CA LEU A 106 18.52 -7.28 6.57
C LEU A 106 18.48 -8.72 6.01
N GLU A 107 19.35 -9.04 5.04
CA GLU A 107 19.45 -10.40 4.51
C GLU A 107 19.97 -11.42 5.54
N GLU A 108 20.93 -11.02 6.38
CA GLU A 108 21.40 -11.83 7.50
C GLU A 108 20.27 -12.12 8.49
N ALA A 109 19.53 -11.07 8.92
CA ALA A 109 18.41 -11.19 9.83
C ALA A 109 17.30 -12.09 9.26
N LYS A 110 16.93 -11.90 8.00
CA LYS A 110 15.90 -12.71 7.32
C LYS A 110 16.28 -14.17 7.28
N ARG A 111 17.54 -14.48 6.89
CA ARG A 111 18.06 -15.84 6.84
C ARG A 111 18.06 -16.50 8.22
N GLU A 112 18.54 -15.80 9.26
CA GLU A 112 18.58 -16.33 10.62
C GLU A 112 17.19 -16.54 11.20
N MET A 113 16.28 -15.61 10.97
CA MET A 113 14.89 -15.70 11.42
C MET A 113 14.14 -16.84 10.71
N ALA A 114 14.37 -17.04 9.40
CA ALA A 114 13.73 -18.10 8.64
C ALA A 114 14.29 -19.50 9.03
N ALA A 115 15.59 -19.59 9.34
CA ALA A 115 16.20 -20.84 9.79
C ALA A 115 15.73 -21.26 11.20
N ARG A 116 15.27 -20.33 12.01
CA ARG A 116 14.75 -20.57 13.36
C ARG A 116 13.40 -19.84 13.53
N PRO A 117 12.32 -20.35 12.92
CA PRO A 117 11.00 -19.74 13.05
C PRO A 117 10.62 -19.65 14.53
N ILE A 118 9.80 -18.64 14.88
CA ILE A 118 9.23 -18.57 16.22
C ILE A 118 8.22 -19.72 16.31
N THR A 119 8.66 -20.84 16.85
CA THR A 119 7.80 -21.88 17.36
C THR A 119 7.65 -21.65 18.86
N ILE A 120 6.69 -20.83 19.25
CA ILE A 120 6.06 -21.12 20.52
C ILE A 120 4.99 -22.14 20.10
N ALA A 121 5.36 -23.42 20.13
CA ALA A 121 4.39 -24.48 19.96
C ALA A 121 3.41 -24.33 21.15
N ASP A 122 2.17 -24.00 20.83
CA ASP A 122 1.11 -24.37 21.71
C ASP A 122 1.14 -25.91 21.83
N THR A 123 0.57 -26.46 22.88
CA THR A 123 0.61 -27.90 23.20
C THR A 123 0.14 -28.83 22.07
N ASP A 124 -0.47 -28.26 21.01
CA ASP A 124 -0.96 -28.94 19.81
C ASP A 124 -0.07 -28.80 18.56
N GLY A 125 1.09 -28.12 18.69
CA GLY A 125 2.02 -27.92 17.57
C GLY A 125 1.61 -26.86 16.57
N THR A 126 0.57 -26.06 16.82
CA THR A 126 0.15 -24.96 15.95
C THR A 126 1.12 -23.78 16.05
N PHE A 127 1.32 -23.08 14.91
CA PHE A 127 2.10 -21.84 14.90
C PHE A 127 1.35 -20.76 15.67
N THR A 128 2.02 -20.15 16.66
CA THR A 128 1.42 -19.03 17.37
C THR A 128 1.41 -17.78 16.48
N THR A 129 0.23 -17.19 16.33
CA THR A 129 0.03 -15.90 15.67
C THR A 129 0.27 -14.71 16.61
N ASN A 130 0.57 -14.99 17.87
CA ASN A 130 0.60 -13.99 18.94
C ASN A 130 1.97 -13.37 19.23
N SER A 131 3.01 -13.80 18.53
CA SER A 131 4.38 -13.33 18.78
C SER A 131 4.99 -12.63 17.57
N VAL A 132 5.70 -11.53 17.83
CA VAL A 132 6.50 -10.79 16.87
C VAL A 132 7.95 -10.85 17.30
N ARG A 133 8.87 -11.13 16.34
CA ARG A 133 10.32 -11.07 16.60
C ARG A 133 10.90 -9.89 15.82
N ILE A 134 11.75 -9.11 16.50
CA ILE A 134 12.42 -7.96 15.90
C ILE A 134 13.92 -8.20 15.95
N ALA A 135 14.57 -8.16 14.78
CA ALA A 135 16.01 -8.09 14.68
C ALA A 135 16.47 -6.65 14.81
N PHE A 136 17.52 -6.43 15.56
CA PHE A 136 18.16 -5.12 15.66
C PHE A 136 19.68 -5.27 15.57
N TYR A 137 20.34 -4.21 15.10
CA TYR A 137 21.80 -4.10 15.13
C TYR A 137 22.23 -3.50 16.46
N ASP A 138 22.96 -4.27 17.23
CA ASP A 138 23.56 -3.83 18.48
C ASP A 138 24.88 -3.10 18.19
N PHE A 139 24.92 -1.79 18.43
CA PHE A 139 26.10 -0.97 18.20
C PHE A 139 27.26 -1.24 19.14
N ASP A 140 27.04 -1.90 20.29
CA ASP A 140 28.12 -2.26 21.23
C ASP A 140 28.89 -3.48 20.71
N THR A 141 28.16 -4.52 20.34
CA THR A 141 28.74 -5.78 19.87
C THR A 141 28.99 -5.79 18.36
N LYS A 142 28.41 -4.82 17.60
CA LYS A 142 28.41 -4.73 16.13
C LYS A 142 27.83 -5.99 15.46
N LYS A 143 26.84 -6.61 16.11
CA LYS A 143 26.18 -7.84 15.65
C LYS A 143 24.66 -7.70 15.70
N LEU A 144 23.96 -8.60 15.03
CA LEU A 144 22.53 -8.75 15.19
C LEU A 144 22.21 -9.37 16.55
N ASP A 145 21.11 -8.88 17.15
CA ASP A 145 20.43 -9.52 18.25
C ASP A 145 18.92 -9.42 18.04
N TYR A 146 18.14 -10.14 18.82
CA TYR A 146 16.72 -10.33 18.59
C TYR A 146 15.94 -10.15 19.89
N ILE A 147 14.78 -9.54 19.79
CA ILE A 147 13.77 -9.52 20.85
C ILE A 147 12.49 -10.20 20.34
N VAL A 148 11.76 -10.80 21.26
CA VAL A 148 10.43 -11.36 21.02
C VAL A 148 9.46 -10.68 21.97
N MET A 149 8.31 -10.27 21.45
CA MET A 149 7.23 -9.68 22.22
C MET A 149 5.88 -10.15 21.70
N THR A 150 4.82 -9.99 22.48
CA THR A 150 3.49 -10.33 22.01
C THR A 150 3.04 -9.37 20.92
N LYS A 151 2.20 -9.84 20.01
CA LYS A 151 1.61 -9.02 18.95
C LYS A 151 0.78 -7.87 19.51
N ASP A 152 0.07 -8.11 20.62
CA ASP A 152 -0.70 -7.09 21.33
C ASP A 152 0.20 -5.98 21.89
N SER A 153 1.31 -6.34 22.53
CA SER A 153 2.29 -5.35 23.01
C SER A 153 2.90 -4.57 21.84
N PHE A 154 3.23 -5.22 20.72
CA PHE A 154 3.77 -4.59 19.52
C PHE A 154 2.78 -3.61 18.85
N LEU A 155 1.48 -3.84 19.00
CA LEU A 155 0.42 -3.01 18.44
C LEU A 155 -0.22 -2.06 19.47
N THR A 156 0.33 -1.98 20.69
CA THR A 156 -0.18 -1.07 21.72
C THR A 156 0.17 0.38 21.38
N LYS A 157 -0.82 1.27 21.52
CA LYS A 157 -0.60 2.70 21.35
C LYS A 157 0.24 3.24 22.52
N GLU A 158 1.36 3.91 22.18
CA GLU A 158 2.23 4.60 23.15
C GLU A 158 2.79 3.68 24.26
N GLY A 159 3.08 2.40 23.94
CA GLY A 159 3.61 1.44 24.90
C GLY A 159 5.12 1.53 25.07
N GLU A 160 5.58 1.36 26.31
CA GLU A 160 6.98 1.08 26.64
C GLU A 160 7.08 -0.25 27.38
N PHE A 161 8.02 -1.11 26.96
CA PHE A 161 8.18 -2.46 27.48
C PHE A 161 9.65 -2.74 27.82
N PHE A 162 9.87 -3.41 28.93
CA PHE A 162 11.20 -3.97 29.24
C PHE A 162 11.23 -5.42 28.74
N VAL A 163 12.23 -5.74 27.95
CA VAL A 163 12.41 -7.05 27.36
C VAL A 163 13.86 -7.51 27.48
N THR A 164 14.06 -8.82 27.52
CA THR A 164 15.40 -9.41 27.45
C THR A 164 15.63 -9.92 26.03
N SER A 165 16.76 -9.54 25.40
CA SER A 165 17.12 -10.02 24.08
C SER A 165 17.54 -11.49 24.11
N MET A 166 17.65 -12.11 22.94
CA MET A 166 18.12 -13.49 22.82
C MET A 166 19.58 -13.66 23.31
N LYS A 167 20.36 -12.58 23.36
CA LYS A 167 21.71 -12.56 23.94
C LYS A 167 21.75 -12.05 25.38
N LEU A 168 20.62 -12.12 26.07
CA LEU A 168 20.45 -11.79 27.48
C LEU A 168 20.74 -10.31 27.82
N LYS A 169 20.58 -9.40 26.87
CA LYS A 169 20.69 -7.96 27.09
C LYS A 169 19.33 -7.42 27.55
N SER A 170 19.31 -6.68 28.67
CA SER A 170 18.11 -5.99 29.14
C SER A 170 17.89 -4.72 28.30
N LEU A 171 16.71 -4.59 27.69
CA LEU A 171 16.38 -3.53 26.74
C LEU A 171 15.02 -2.93 27.07
N LYS A 172 14.87 -1.66 26.70
CA LYS A 172 13.58 -0.97 26.66
C LYS A 172 13.13 -0.83 25.21
N VAL A 173 11.90 -1.22 24.94
CA VAL A 173 11.24 -1.08 23.63
C VAL A 173 10.11 -0.07 23.76
N LYS A 174 10.14 0.98 22.95
CA LYS A 174 9.08 1.97 22.86
C LYS A 174 8.38 1.84 21.53
N ILE A 175 7.06 1.66 21.58
CA ILE A 175 6.21 1.68 20.38
C ILE A 175 5.93 3.14 20.02
N VAL A 176 6.25 3.54 18.78
CA VAL A 176 6.04 4.92 18.32
C VAL A 176 4.58 5.12 17.88
N ARG A 177 4.06 4.19 17.08
CA ARG A 177 2.65 4.14 16.68
C ARG A 177 2.32 2.76 16.13
N PRO A 178 1.15 2.18 16.45
CA PRO A 178 0.74 0.89 15.89
C PRO A 178 0.38 1.04 14.40
N ASN A 179 0.94 0.15 13.57
CA ASN A 179 0.66 0.11 12.12
C ASN A 179 0.93 -1.29 11.55
N GLY A 180 0.34 -2.34 12.14
CA GLY A 180 0.58 -3.71 11.70
C GLY A 180 2.07 -4.04 11.65
N VAL A 181 2.51 -4.70 10.59
CA VAL A 181 3.92 -5.03 10.36
C VAL A 181 4.84 -3.79 10.27
N ASN A 182 4.28 -2.65 9.91
CA ASN A 182 4.98 -1.36 9.77
C ASN A 182 4.97 -0.53 11.07
N THR A 183 4.82 -1.16 12.23
CA THR A 183 4.90 -0.48 13.54
C THR A 183 6.34 -0.08 13.85
N PRO A 184 6.67 1.23 13.90
CA PRO A 184 8.01 1.66 14.27
C PRO A 184 8.24 1.49 15.77
N VAL A 185 9.40 0.94 16.12
CA VAL A 185 9.85 0.77 17.49
C VAL A 185 11.20 1.42 17.72
N ILE A 186 11.45 1.92 18.93
CA ILE A 186 12.76 2.37 19.39
C ILE A 186 13.25 1.35 20.40
N ILE A 187 14.47 0.86 20.23
CA ILE A 187 15.11 -0.09 21.15
C ILE A 187 16.29 0.62 21.79
N SER A 188 16.30 0.71 23.11
CA SER A 188 17.41 1.28 23.89
C SER A 188 17.84 0.36 25.02
N ASP A 189 19.10 0.45 25.41
CA ASP A 189 19.61 -0.21 26.61
C ASP A 189 19.28 0.61 27.87
N TYR A 190 19.72 0.12 29.03
CA TYR A 190 19.49 0.78 30.33
C TYR A 190 20.27 2.10 30.49
N THR A 191 21.29 2.34 29.65
CA THR A 191 22.03 3.61 29.61
C THR A 191 21.36 4.66 28.75
N GLY A 192 20.26 4.29 28.02
CA GLY A 192 19.56 5.11 27.07
C GLY A 192 20.20 5.12 25.68
N LYS A 193 21.20 4.29 25.42
CA LYS A 193 21.80 4.15 24.10
C LYS A 193 20.86 3.41 23.16
N ASN A 194 20.55 4.02 22.02
CA ASN A 194 19.68 3.40 21.01
C ASN A 194 20.44 2.40 20.15
N HIS A 195 19.76 1.30 19.82
CA HIS A 195 20.15 0.31 18.85
C HIS A 195 19.26 0.44 17.61
N LEU A 196 19.65 -0.13 16.48
CA LEU A 196 18.95 0.04 15.20
C LEU A 196 18.03 -1.16 14.90
N PRO A 197 16.71 -1.05 15.09
CA PRO A 197 15.76 -2.06 14.61
C PRO A 197 15.85 -2.19 13.10
N LEU A 198 15.98 -3.42 12.59
CA LEU A 198 16.21 -3.71 11.19
C LEU A 198 15.02 -4.43 10.55
N MET A 199 14.60 -5.54 11.15
CA MET A 199 13.60 -6.41 10.55
C MET A 199 12.58 -6.89 11.58
N VAL A 200 11.33 -6.97 11.14
CA VAL A 200 10.21 -7.52 11.89
C VAL A 200 9.79 -8.83 11.22
N GLN A 201 9.78 -9.90 12.00
CA GLN A 201 9.10 -11.15 11.65
C GLN A 201 7.71 -11.11 12.25
N TYR A 202 6.70 -11.08 11.38
CA TYR A 202 5.32 -10.81 11.76
C TYR A 202 4.39 -11.92 11.23
N PRO A 203 3.57 -12.55 12.08
CA PRO A 203 2.60 -13.54 11.65
C PRO A 203 1.42 -12.85 10.99
N VAL A 204 1.15 -13.19 9.73
CA VAL A 204 -0.01 -12.72 8.96
C VAL A 204 -1.14 -13.73 9.10
N GLU A 205 -2.32 -13.22 9.42
CA GLU A 205 -3.53 -14.04 9.58
C GLU A 205 -4.53 -13.71 8.47
N ARG A 206 -5.32 -14.71 8.10
CA ARG A 206 -6.51 -14.57 7.27
C ARG A 206 -7.67 -15.35 7.89
N GLY A 207 -8.80 -14.66 8.13
CA GLY A 207 -9.94 -15.29 8.77
C GLY A 207 -9.65 -15.86 10.15
N GLY A 208 -8.73 -15.26 10.91
CA GLY A 208 -8.32 -15.71 12.25
C GLY A 208 -7.31 -16.86 12.26
N ASN A 209 -6.90 -17.37 11.10
CA ASN A 209 -5.91 -18.45 10.99
C ASN A 209 -4.56 -17.92 10.47
N TYR A 210 -3.46 -18.54 10.94
CA TYR A 210 -2.13 -18.29 10.38
C TYR A 210 -2.13 -18.52 8.87
N TYR A 211 -1.60 -17.57 8.14
CA TYR A 211 -1.50 -17.64 6.68
C TYR A 211 -0.04 -17.75 6.22
N GLU A 212 0.80 -16.82 6.63
CA GLU A 212 2.23 -16.79 6.32
C GLU A 212 3.01 -15.94 7.32
N THR A 213 4.33 -16.06 7.34
CA THR A 213 5.20 -15.18 8.09
C THR A 213 5.77 -14.10 7.19
N ALA A 214 5.48 -12.84 7.51
CA ALA A 214 6.09 -11.71 6.86
C ALA A 214 7.46 -11.40 7.50
N TYR A 215 8.47 -11.21 6.65
CA TYR A 215 9.78 -10.66 7.01
C TYR A 215 9.87 -9.26 6.40
N TYR A 216 9.75 -8.25 7.22
CA TYR A 216 9.61 -6.88 6.75
C TYR A 216 10.63 -5.96 7.43
N MET A 217 11.19 -5.01 6.69
CA MET A 217 12.08 -4.03 7.34
C MET A 217 11.34 -3.28 8.44
N SER A 218 12.06 -2.93 9.49
CA SER A 218 11.56 -2.01 10.51
C SER A 218 11.32 -0.62 9.90
N THR A 219 10.28 0.08 10.34
CA THR A 219 10.05 1.48 9.97
C THR A 219 10.73 2.46 10.95
N HIS A 220 11.84 2.03 11.55
CA HIS A 220 12.61 2.88 12.45
C HIS A 220 13.22 4.08 11.70
N PRO A 221 13.06 5.32 12.21
CA PRO A 221 13.56 6.52 11.53
C PRO A 221 15.07 6.53 11.23
N GLY A 222 15.87 5.81 12.00
CA GLY A 222 17.31 5.62 11.74
C GLY A 222 17.65 4.88 10.45
N LEU A 223 16.65 4.26 9.80
CA LEU A 223 16.80 3.66 8.47
C LEU A 223 16.50 4.63 7.32
N VAL A 224 15.99 5.83 7.62
CA VAL A 224 15.60 6.83 6.63
C VAL A 224 16.80 7.73 6.32
N THR A 225 17.80 7.20 5.63
CA THR A 225 18.99 7.94 5.21
C THR A 225 18.85 8.49 3.78
N PRO A 226 19.62 9.49 3.38
CA PRO A 226 19.59 10.02 2.00
C PRO A 226 19.81 8.94 0.94
N GLU A 227 20.73 8.00 1.17
CA GLU A 227 20.97 6.90 0.24
C GLU A 227 19.77 5.95 0.15
N VAL A 228 19.14 5.63 1.28
CA VAL A 228 17.93 4.79 1.33
C VAL A 228 16.78 5.47 0.60
N ILE A 229 16.54 6.76 0.85
CA ILE A 229 15.51 7.54 0.16
C ILE A 229 15.73 7.53 -1.35
N ASN A 230 16.96 7.80 -1.81
CA ASN A 230 17.27 7.80 -3.24
C ASN A 230 17.10 6.41 -3.86
N ALA A 231 17.49 5.35 -3.17
CA ALA A 231 17.26 3.97 -3.63
C ALA A 231 15.75 3.67 -3.78
N GLY A 232 14.91 4.16 -2.87
CA GLY A 232 13.45 4.00 -2.95
C GLY A 232 12.83 4.75 -4.13
N LYS A 233 13.28 5.98 -4.38
CA LYS A 233 12.85 6.74 -5.56
C LYS A 233 13.20 6.00 -6.86
N LEU A 234 14.44 5.53 -6.97
CA LEU A 234 14.88 4.76 -8.12
C LEU A 234 14.11 3.44 -8.27
N TYR A 235 13.80 2.76 -7.17
CA TYR A 235 13.02 1.53 -7.20
C TYR A 235 11.64 1.74 -7.82
N ILE A 236 10.90 2.76 -7.38
CA ILE A 236 9.56 3.05 -7.93
C ILE A 236 9.67 3.39 -9.42
N ARG A 237 10.56 4.33 -9.77
CA ARG A 237 10.75 4.74 -11.16
C ARG A 237 11.08 3.56 -12.06
N ASN A 238 12.06 2.75 -11.69
CA ASN A 238 12.46 1.57 -12.45
C ASN A 238 11.32 0.54 -12.57
N THR A 239 10.54 0.33 -11.52
CA THR A 239 9.38 -0.58 -11.57
C THR A 239 8.34 -0.12 -12.59
N ILE A 240 8.01 1.17 -12.60
CA ILE A 240 7.08 1.77 -13.56
C ILE A 240 7.64 1.71 -14.98
N ASP A 241 8.94 2.00 -15.18
CA ASP A 241 9.59 1.93 -16.50
C ASP A 241 9.66 0.51 -17.06
N ILE A 242 9.98 -0.48 -16.22
CA ILE A 242 9.95 -1.90 -16.57
C ILE A 242 8.53 -2.33 -16.96
N ALA A 243 7.53 -1.90 -16.21
CA ALA A 243 6.14 -2.21 -16.51
C ALA A 243 5.70 -1.61 -17.86
N ARG A 244 6.04 -0.34 -18.11
CA ARG A 244 5.79 0.35 -19.40
C ARG A 244 6.46 -0.35 -20.56
N GLU A 245 7.74 -0.72 -20.42
CA GLU A 245 8.50 -1.43 -21.45
C GLU A 245 7.91 -2.80 -21.75
N LYS A 246 7.50 -3.57 -20.75
CA LYS A 246 6.81 -4.85 -20.96
C LYS A 246 5.49 -4.70 -21.70
N LEU A 247 4.76 -3.62 -21.48
CA LEU A 247 3.54 -3.30 -22.25
C LEU A 247 3.88 -2.94 -23.69
N ARG A 248 4.92 -2.13 -23.91
CA ARG A 248 5.42 -1.76 -25.24
C ARG A 248 5.82 -2.99 -26.07
N GLN A 249 6.50 -3.97 -25.44
CA GLN A 249 6.88 -5.24 -26.09
C GLN A 249 5.66 -6.08 -26.52
N LYS A 250 4.50 -5.84 -25.91
CA LYS A 250 3.22 -6.47 -26.25
C LYS A 250 2.36 -5.62 -27.21
N GLY A 251 2.96 -4.59 -27.80
CA GLY A 251 2.27 -3.68 -28.73
C GLY A 251 1.35 -2.67 -28.05
N ILE A 252 1.47 -2.46 -26.73
CA ILE A 252 0.63 -1.51 -26.00
C ILE A 252 1.47 -0.29 -25.61
N SER A 253 1.11 0.86 -26.18
CA SER A 253 1.80 2.12 -25.91
C SER A 253 1.15 2.87 -24.74
N ILE A 254 1.98 3.28 -23.78
CA ILE A 254 1.60 4.14 -22.66
C ILE A 254 2.33 5.47 -22.80
N SER A 255 1.59 6.57 -22.73
CA SER A 255 2.19 7.90 -22.89
C SER A 255 3.16 8.22 -21.75
N PRO A 256 4.25 8.99 -21.99
CA PRO A 256 5.17 9.44 -20.96
C PRO A 256 4.46 10.16 -19.81
N LYS A 257 3.53 11.05 -20.13
CA LYS A 257 2.75 11.81 -19.16
C LYS A 257 1.91 10.92 -18.23
N VAL A 258 1.20 9.92 -18.76
CA VAL A 258 0.47 8.94 -17.94
C VAL A 258 1.43 8.16 -17.06
N THR A 259 2.62 7.84 -17.56
CA THR A 259 3.67 7.14 -16.80
C THR A 259 4.19 7.97 -15.63
N ASP A 260 4.38 9.28 -15.82
CA ASP A 260 4.80 10.20 -14.75
C ASP A 260 3.72 10.34 -13.67
N ILE A 261 2.46 10.42 -14.08
CA ILE A 261 1.34 10.47 -13.13
C ILE A 261 1.25 9.14 -12.35
N ALA A 262 1.43 7.98 -13.01
CA ALA A 262 1.42 6.68 -12.34
C ALA A 262 2.55 6.57 -11.28
N GLU A 263 3.75 7.10 -11.58
CA GLU A 263 4.85 7.16 -10.61
C GLU A 263 4.46 7.97 -9.37
N ARG A 264 3.82 9.14 -9.56
CA ARG A 264 3.31 9.96 -8.44
C ARG A 264 2.28 9.20 -7.61
N LEU A 265 1.28 8.62 -8.26
CA LEU A 265 0.18 7.95 -7.58
C LEU A 265 0.65 6.71 -6.80
N SER A 266 1.69 6.01 -7.25
CA SER A 266 2.32 4.91 -6.48
C SER A 266 2.92 5.37 -5.14
N ILE A 267 3.10 6.67 -4.95
CA ILE A 267 3.54 7.27 -3.69
C ILE A 267 2.33 7.79 -2.92
N VAL A 268 1.44 8.53 -3.60
CA VAL A 268 0.24 9.16 -3.01
C VAL A 268 -0.68 8.15 -2.33
N GLU A 269 -0.84 6.95 -2.93
CA GLU A 269 -1.67 5.85 -2.41
C GLU A 269 -1.23 5.36 -1.01
N HIS A 270 -0.01 5.69 -0.57
CA HIS A 270 0.55 5.25 0.70
C HIS A 270 0.73 6.37 1.72
N VAL A 271 0.24 7.55 1.41
CA VAL A 271 0.28 8.69 2.33
C VAL A 271 -0.89 8.58 3.32
N ASP A 272 -0.58 8.42 4.59
CA ASP A 272 -1.58 8.49 5.66
C ASP A 272 -2.17 9.90 5.76
N HIS A 273 -3.48 10.03 5.63
CA HIS A 273 -4.18 11.31 5.60
C HIS A 273 -4.12 12.06 6.94
N LEU A 274 -4.01 11.36 8.08
CA LEU A 274 -3.86 12.00 9.38
C LEU A 274 -2.45 12.56 9.51
N ARG A 275 -1.44 11.75 9.20
CA ARG A 275 -0.03 12.19 9.19
C ARG A 275 0.17 13.38 8.26
N PHE A 276 -0.43 13.35 7.05
CA PHE A 276 -0.33 14.44 6.07
C PHE A 276 -0.80 15.78 6.62
N ARG A 277 -1.78 15.77 7.52
CA ARG A 277 -2.31 16.98 8.16
C ARG A 277 -1.57 17.40 9.43
N THR A 278 -0.87 16.49 10.07
CA THR A 278 -0.27 16.69 11.41
C THR A 278 1.25 16.63 11.44
N GLU A 279 1.89 16.02 10.42
CA GLU A 279 3.35 15.87 10.36
C GLU A 279 3.94 16.69 9.21
N TYR A 280 5.25 16.89 9.26
CA TYR A 280 6.00 17.49 8.14
C TYR A 280 6.00 16.52 6.95
N GLN A 281 5.41 16.91 5.85
CA GLN A 281 5.08 16.06 4.71
C GLN A 281 6.29 15.34 4.10
N ALA A 282 7.47 16.00 4.06
CA ALA A 282 8.69 15.36 3.57
C ALA A 282 9.05 14.08 4.32
N ASN A 283 8.79 14.03 5.65
CA ASN A 283 9.08 12.84 6.46
C ASN A 283 8.22 11.65 6.03
N ILE A 284 6.95 11.90 5.67
CA ILE A 284 6.04 10.86 5.22
C ILE A 284 6.52 10.26 3.91
N TYR A 285 6.92 11.11 2.96
CA TYR A 285 7.47 10.64 1.67
C TYR A 285 8.78 9.88 1.86
N ASN A 286 9.64 10.34 2.76
CA ASN A 286 10.91 9.67 3.07
C ASN A 286 10.68 8.29 3.68
N ASP A 287 9.70 8.13 4.57
CA ASP A 287 9.30 6.83 5.12
C ASP A 287 8.82 5.88 4.02
N ILE A 288 8.01 6.37 3.08
CA ILE A 288 7.52 5.60 1.94
C ILE A 288 8.69 5.13 1.06
N PHE A 289 9.65 6.02 0.75
CA PHE A 289 10.83 5.64 -0.03
C PHE A 289 11.71 4.63 0.69
N ALA A 290 11.88 4.77 2.01
CA ALA A 290 12.65 3.81 2.79
C ALA A 290 12.00 2.41 2.75
N LEU A 291 10.68 2.33 2.84
CA LEU A 291 9.94 1.07 2.67
C LEU A 291 10.16 0.45 1.29
N TYR A 292 10.11 1.23 0.22
CA TYR A 292 10.40 0.74 -1.14
C TYR A 292 11.84 0.29 -1.31
N ALA A 293 12.81 1.01 -0.74
CA ALA A 293 14.23 0.70 -0.87
C ALA A 293 14.66 -0.60 -0.16
N LEU A 294 14.03 -0.88 0.99
CA LEU A 294 14.49 -1.93 1.91
C LEU A 294 13.58 -3.15 1.95
N ASN A 295 12.36 -3.07 1.42
CA ASN A 295 11.50 -4.23 1.20
C ASN A 295 11.43 -4.67 -0.27
N GLU A 296 11.98 -3.92 -1.22
CA GLU A 296 11.97 -4.16 -2.70
C GLU A 296 10.84 -5.14 -3.12
N GLY A 297 10.48 -5.54 -4.15
CA GLY A 297 9.39 -6.41 -4.56
C GLY A 297 8.34 -6.90 -3.52
N GLN A 298 8.52 -6.61 -2.22
CA GLN A 298 7.60 -6.99 -1.13
C GLN A 298 6.88 -5.80 -0.50
N THR A 299 7.27 -4.57 -0.83
CA THR A 299 6.69 -3.35 -0.24
C THR A 299 5.17 -3.31 -0.50
N TYR A 300 4.40 -3.06 0.56
CA TYR A 300 2.93 -3.04 0.54
C TYR A 300 2.26 -4.37 0.15
N ARG A 301 3.01 -5.49 0.17
CA ARG A 301 2.47 -6.83 -0.14
C ARG A 301 1.21 -7.18 0.67
N TYR A 302 1.12 -6.69 1.91
CA TYR A 302 0.01 -6.95 2.82
C TYR A 302 -0.95 -5.77 2.97
N SER A 303 -0.74 -4.69 2.22
CA SER A 303 -1.61 -3.52 2.27
C SER A 303 -2.91 -3.83 1.53
N VAL A 304 -4.02 -3.82 2.26
CA VAL A 304 -5.36 -4.05 1.72
C VAL A 304 -6.32 -3.06 2.38
N SER A 305 -7.03 -2.27 1.57
CA SER A 305 -8.05 -1.34 2.07
C SER A 305 -9.37 -2.06 2.42
N SER A 306 -10.28 -1.36 3.08
CA SER A 306 -11.64 -1.87 3.35
C SER A 306 -12.43 -2.19 2.06
N ALA A 307 -12.11 -1.57 0.95
CA ALA A 307 -12.68 -1.85 -0.38
C ALA A 307 -11.94 -3.00 -1.11
N GLY A 308 -10.94 -3.63 -0.47
CA GLY A 308 -10.14 -4.69 -1.05
C GLY A 308 -9.06 -4.20 -2.02
N ALA A 309 -8.79 -2.88 -2.06
CA ALA A 309 -7.68 -2.35 -2.86
C ALA A 309 -6.35 -2.88 -2.34
N GLY A 310 -5.45 -3.30 -3.22
CA GLY A 310 -4.25 -4.03 -2.80
C GLY A 310 -2.94 -3.53 -3.38
N GLY A 311 -1.87 -3.83 -2.65
CA GLY A 311 -0.48 -3.68 -3.09
C GLY A 311 -0.02 -2.25 -3.27
N MET A 312 1.07 -2.09 -4.05
CA MET A 312 1.70 -0.79 -4.25
C MET A 312 0.85 0.23 -5.01
N VAL A 313 -0.15 -0.23 -5.76
CA VAL A 313 -0.99 0.65 -6.60
C VAL A 313 -2.41 0.82 -6.06
N GLN A 314 -2.76 0.15 -4.95
CA GLN A 314 -4.08 0.20 -4.31
C GLN A 314 -5.26 0.08 -5.29
N MET A 315 -5.13 -0.83 -6.25
CA MET A 315 -6.19 -1.13 -7.22
C MET A 315 -7.21 -2.09 -6.61
N ILE A 316 -8.52 -1.85 -6.84
CA ILE A 316 -9.59 -2.75 -6.41
C ILE A 316 -9.76 -3.93 -7.36
N PRO A 317 -10.27 -5.10 -6.89
CA PRO A 317 -10.41 -6.31 -7.72
C PRO A 317 -11.22 -6.10 -9.00
N SER A 318 -12.36 -5.40 -8.91
CA SER A 318 -13.23 -5.15 -10.07
C SER A 318 -12.52 -4.36 -11.18
N THR A 319 -11.74 -3.34 -10.82
CA THR A 319 -10.94 -2.56 -11.77
C THR A 319 -9.84 -3.43 -12.39
N TYR A 320 -9.16 -4.24 -11.59
CA TYR A 320 -8.13 -5.15 -12.10
C TYR A 320 -8.68 -6.13 -13.14
N PHE A 321 -9.78 -6.80 -12.83
CA PHE A 321 -10.38 -7.76 -13.75
C PHE A 321 -10.95 -7.10 -15.00
N MET A 322 -11.51 -5.90 -14.91
CA MET A 322 -11.94 -5.11 -16.07
C MET A 322 -10.76 -4.79 -16.98
N VAL A 323 -9.65 -4.29 -16.41
CA VAL A 323 -8.42 -3.98 -17.18
C VAL A 323 -7.86 -5.24 -17.82
N ARG A 324 -7.77 -6.34 -17.06
CA ARG A 324 -7.27 -7.63 -17.55
C ARG A 324 -8.12 -8.18 -18.70
N SER A 325 -9.43 -8.04 -18.63
CA SER A 325 -10.35 -8.45 -19.69
C SER A 325 -10.19 -7.59 -20.94
N ARG A 326 -10.11 -6.26 -20.78
CA ARG A 326 -9.98 -5.31 -21.90
C ARG A 326 -8.62 -5.43 -22.62
N TYR A 327 -7.57 -5.70 -21.88
CA TYR A 327 -6.20 -5.81 -22.39
C TYR A 327 -5.65 -7.23 -22.23
N TYR A 328 -6.36 -8.22 -22.80
CA TYR A 328 -6.00 -9.62 -22.69
C TYR A 328 -4.58 -9.92 -23.20
N ASN A 329 -4.11 -9.18 -24.22
CA ASN A 329 -2.76 -9.26 -24.78
C ASN A 329 -1.67 -8.73 -23.81
N ALA A 330 -2.04 -7.96 -22.80
CA ALA A 330 -1.10 -7.56 -21.73
C ALA A 330 -0.69 -8.73 -20.86
N ALA A 331 -1.42 -9.85 -20.91
CA ALA A 331 -1.17 -11.07 -20.15
C ALA A 331 -0.91 -10.79 -18.65
N LEU A 332 -1.82 -9.99 -18.04
CA LEU A 332 -1.79 -9.76 -16.60
C LEU A 332 -2.09 -11.07 -15.85
N MET A 333 -1.51 -11.22 -14.67
CA MET A 333 -1.68 -12.40 -13.82
C MET A 333 -3.19 -12.69 -13.58
N PRO A 334 -3.61 -13.95 -13.62
CA PRO A 334 -5.05 -14.28 -13.48
C PRO A 334 -5.59 -14.04 -12.07
N ASP A 335 -4.78 -14.30 -11.05
CA ASP A 335 -5.14 -14.06 -9.66
C ASP A 335 -4.88 -12.60 -9.27
N PHE A 336 -5.84 -11.97 -8.62
CA PHE A 336 -5.74 -10.56 -8.22
C PHE A 336 -4.70 -10.36 -7.12
N VAL A 337 -4.69 -11.24 -6.11
CA VAL A 337 -3.81 -11.06 -4.94
C VAL A 337 -2.35 -11.22 -5.37
N GLU A 338 -2.03 -12.26 -6.12
CA GLU A 338 -0.69 -12.46 -6.64
C GLU A 338 -0.32 -11.39 -7.69
N GLY A 339 -1.30 -10.94 -8.47
CA GLY A 339 -1.11 -9.83 -9.41
C GLY A 339 -0.73 -8.53 -8.73
N MET A 340 -1.34 -8.20 -7.58
CA MET A 340 -1.01 -7.00 -6.80
C MET A 340 0.28 -7.16 -5.97
N ARG A 341 0.63 -8.38 -5.59
CA ARG A 341 1.89 -8.71 -4.93
C ARG A 341 3.10 -8.58 -5.87
N ASN A 342 2.90 -8.78 -7.15
CA ASN A 342 3.94 -8.58 -8.17
C ASN A 342 3.95 -7.13 -8.62
N HIS A 343 4.92 -6.35 -8.17
CA HIS A 343 4.99 -4.92 -8.44
C HIS A 343 4.99 -4.57 -9.92
N THR A 344 5.68 -5.35 -10.77
CA THR A 344 5.67 -5.11 -12.22
C THR A 344 4.29 -5.35 -12.81
N ASN A 345 3.60 -6.42 -12.40
CA ASN A 345 2.23 -6.69 -12.85
C ASN A 345 1.23 -5.64 -12.34
N ALA A 346 1.35 -5.25 -11.07
CA ALA A 346 0.52 -4.19 -10.49
C ALA A 346 0.70 -2.86 -11.24
N ALA A 347 1.95 -2.49 -11.52
CA ALA A 347 2.27 -1.30 -12.31
C ALA A 347 1.75 -1.38 -13.75
N GLN A 348 1.82 -2.55 -14.42
CA GLN A 348 1.21 -2.75 -15.73
C GLN A 348 -0.31 -2.53 -15.69
N ALA A 349 -0.99 -3.10 -14.68
CA ALA A 349 -2.44 -2.90 -14.52
C ALA A 349 -2.80 -1.43 -14.29
N MET A 350 -2.04 -0.73 -13.45
CA MET A 350 -2.20 0.71 -13.21
C MET A 350 -2.01 1.53 -14.48
N LEU A 351 -0.93 1.30 -15.22
CA LEU A 351 -0.63 2.03 -16.46
C LEU A 351 -1.73 1.84 -17.52
N LEU A 352 -2.24 0.63 -17.67
CA LEU A 352 -3.33 0.32 -18.58
C LEU A 352 -4.63 1.05 -18.19
N TYR A 353 -4.99 0.98 -16.90
CA TYR A 353 -6.17 1.66 -16.38
C TYR A 353 -6.07 3.18 -16.57
N MET A 354 -4.91 3.75 -16.26
CA MET A 354 -4.69 5.18 -16.39
C MET A 354 -4.67 5.64 -17.84
N GLN A 355 -4.05 4.90 -18.75
CA GLN A 355 -4.06 5.25 -20.18
C GLN A 355 -5.48 5.19 -20.75
N MET A 356 -6.26 4.18 -20.38
CA MET A 356 -7.67 4.08 -20.74
C MET A 356 -8.45 5.28 -20.20
N THR A 357 -8.34 5.56 -18.90
CA THR A 357 -9.02 6.68 -18.25
C THR A 357 -8.64 8.02 -18.88
N TYR A 358 -7.36 8.22 -19.20
CA TYR A 358 -6.88 9.42 -19.86
C TYR A 358 -7.57 9.61 -21.23
N ASN A 359 -7.59 8.56 -22.05
CA ASN A 359 -8.22 8.61 -23.37
C ASN A 359 -9.74 8.91 -23.27
N ASP A 360 -10.43 8.28 -22.32
CA ASP A 360 -11.86 8.51 -22.09
C ASP A 360 -12.15 9.94 -21.61
N LEU A 361 -11.29 10.48 -20.74
CA LEU A 361 -11.43 11.85 -20.23
C LEU A 361 -11.21 12.90 -21.33
N VAL A 362 -10.13 12.80 -22.10
CA VAL A 362 -9.83 13.80 -23.14
C VAL A 362 -10.79 13.75 -24.34
N ALA A 363 -11.49 12.63 -24.53
CA ALA A 363 -12.55 12.50 -25.53
C ALA A 363 -13.88 13.16 -25.08
N ASN A 364 -14.00 13.52 -23.80
CA ASN A 364 -15.19 14.19 -23.27
C ASN A 364 -15.09 15.70 -23.46
N GLU A 365 -16.05 16.31 -24.16
CA GLU A 365 -16.06 17.76 -24.49
C GLU A 365 -15.94 18.66 -23.24
N THR A 366 -16.66 18.35 -22.14
CA THR A 366 -16.57 19.15 -20.92
C THR A 366 -15.16 19.11 -20.32
N ILE A 367 -14.51 17.94 -20.33
CA ILE A 367 -13.14 17.77 -19.85
C ILE A 367 -12.16 18.47 -20.78
N TYR A 368 -12.31 18.28 -22.09
CA TYR A 368 -11.46 18.94 -23.09
C TYR A 368 -11.48 20.45 -22.92
N ASN A 369 -12.67 21.06 -22.81
CA ASN A 369 -12.82 22.49 -22.60
C ASN A 369 -12.21 22.94 -21.26
N ALA A 370 -12.35 22.15 -20.19
CA ALA A 370 -11.77 22.46 -18.88
C ALA A 370 -10.24 22.43 -18.91
N LEU A 371 -9.63 21.55 -19.70
CA LEU A 371 -8.18 21.50 -19.91
C LEU A 371 -7.69 22.70 -20.74
N GLN A 372 -8.43 23.09 -21.79
CA GLN A 372 -8.04 24.21 -22.65
C GLN A 372 -8.11 25.57 -21.95
N ASN A 373 -9.10 25.77 -21.09
CA ASN A 373 -9.30 27.04 -20.39
C ASN A 373 -8.63 27.08 -18.99
N GLY A 374 -7.93 26.01 -18.59
CA GLY A 374 -7.21 25.95 -17.30
C GLY A 374 -8.08 25.69 -16.07
N THR A 375 -9.38 25.41 -16.22
CA THR A 375 -10.28 25.02 -15.10
C THR A 375 -9.79 23.75 -14.39
N ALA A 376 -9.16 22.83 -15.12
CA ALA A 376 -8.53 21.63 -14.56
C ALA A 376 -7.23 21.30 -15.27
N THR A 377 -6.35 20.57 -14.58
CA THR A 377 -5.14 19.98 -15.16
C THR A 377 -5.32 18.48 -15.39
N GLU A 378 -4.56 17.90 -16.32
CA GLU A 378 -4.55 16.45 -16.54
C GLU A 378 -4.15 15.69 -15.29
N LEU A 379 -3.16 16.20 -14.55
CA LEU A 379 -2.71 15.61 -13.29
C LEU A 379 -3.85 15.54 -12.27
N GLU A 380 -4.60 16.60 -12.08
CA GLU A 380 -5.74 16.63 -11.15
C GLU A 380 -6.86 15.67 -11.57
N LEU A 381 -7.21 15.69 -12.87
CA LEU A 381 -8.28 14.83 -13.40
C LEU A 381 -7.91 13.34 -13.29
N MET A 382 -6.69 13.00 -13.64
CA MET A 382 -6.20 11.63 -13.53
C MET A 382 -6.12 11.17 -12.08
N SER A 383 -5.63 12.02 -11.19
CA SER A 383 -5.53 11.73 -9.75
C SER A 383 -6.91 11.59 -9.11
N ALA A 384 -7.83 12.52 -9.36
CA ALA A 384 -9.20 12.45 -8.86
C ALA A 384 -9.95 11.24 -9.44
N GLY A 385 -9.74 10.92 -10.72
CA GLY A 385 -10.32 9.76 -11.37
C GLY A 385 -9.80 8.44 -10.83
N TYR A 386 -8.52 8.35 -10.47
CA TYR A 386 -7.92 7.15 -9.90
C TYR A 386 -8.44 6.86 -8.48
N ASN A 387 -8.46 7.86 -7.62
CA ASN A 387 -8.94 7.74 -6.24
C ASN A 387 -10.47 7.55 -6.16
N SER A 388 -11.23 8.07 -7.14
CA SER A 388 -12.69 8.10 -7.12
C SER A 388 -13.26 7.45 -8.38
N ASN A 389 -14.30 8.02 -8.98
CA ASN A 389 -14.89 7.56 -10.21
C ASN A 389 -14.67 8.59 -11.34
N PRO A 390 -13.83 8.31 -12.35
CA PRO A 390 -13.53 9.25 -13.42
C PRO A 390 -14.78 9.67 -14.24
N ALA A 391 -15.77 8.79 -14.35
CA ALA A 391 -17.01 9.09 -15.09
C ALA A 391 -17.85 10.21 -14.43
N LYS A 392 -17.61 10.53 -13.16
CA LYS A 392 -18.32 11.64 -12.46
C LYS A 392 -17.64 13.00 -12.67
N LEU A 393 -16.40 13.05 -13.12
CA LEU A 393 -15.63 14.29 -13.23
C LEU A 393 -16.28 15.33 -14.17
N PRO A 394 -16.80 14.97 -15.37
CA PRO A 394 -17.50 15.94 -16.23
C PRO A 394 -18.68 16.61 -15.51
N GLY A 395 -19.43 15.85 -14.72
CA GLY A 395 -20.55 16.36 -13.95
C GLY A 395 -20.14 17.35 -12.83
N TYR A 396 -19.00 17.11 -12.18
CA TYR A 396 -18.47 18.05 -11.18
C TYR A 396 -17.99 19.34 -11.83
N ILE A 397 -17.26 19.25 -12.95
CA ILE A 397 -16.76 20.40 -13.72
C ILE A 397 -17.93 21.23 -14.26
N LYS A 398 -18.93 20.59 -14.88
CA LYS A 398 -20.12 21.29 -15.42
C LYS A 398 -20.89 22.09 -14.35
N ARG A 399 -20.98 21.55 -13.11
CA ARG A 399 -21.67 22.20 -12.00
C ARG A 399 -20.85 23.24 -11.27
N GLY A 400 -19.54 22.99 -11.12
CA GLY A 400 -18.65 23.77 -10.25
C GLY A 400 -17.76 24.77 -10.99
N GLY A 401 -17.57 24.65 -12.30
CA GLY A 401 -16.58 25.46 -13.02
C GLY A 401 -15.23 25.39 -12.31
N ASP A 402 -14.59 26.51 -12.03
CA ASP A 402 -13.30 26.59 -11.32
C ASP A 402 -13.34 26.04 -9.89
N ASN A 403 -14.54 25.94 -9.31
CA ASN A 403 -14.75 25.40 -7.97
C ASN A 403 -15.06 23.89 -7.95
N TRP A 404 -14.93 23.17 -9.04
CA TRP A 404 -15.29 21.75 -9.16
C TRP A 404 -14.61 20.87 -8.10
N ARG A 405 -13.40 21.26 -7.65
CA ARG A 405 -12.62 20.55 -6.62
C ARG A 405 -13.34 20.50 -5.26
N ASN A 406 -14.24 21.43 -4.99
CA ASN A 406 -15.04 21.44 -3.78
C ASN A 406 -16.24 20.49 -3.84
N LEU A 407 -16.61 20.01 -5.02
CA LEU A 407 -17.75 19.12 -5.25
C LEU A 407 -17.38 17.63 -5.25
N ILE A 408 -16.09 17.30 -5.37
CA ILE A 408 -15.62 15.91 -5.31
C ILE A 408 -15.60 15.43 -3.84
N PRO A 409 -15.60 14.10 -3.59
CA PRO A 409 -15.53 13.55 -2.24
C PRO A 409 -14.38 14.12 -1.42
N ARG A 410 -14.59 14.31 -0.11
CA ARG A 410 -13.59 14.91 0.78
C ARG A 410 -12.25 14.16 0.76
N GLU A 411 -12.29 12.85 0.69
CA GLU A 411 -11.10 12.00 0.56
C GLU A 411 -10.32 12.35 -0.72
N THR A 412 -11.02 12.49 -1.85
CA THR A 412 -10.40 12.87 -3.13
C THR A 412 -9.84 14.29 -3.09
N GLN A 413 -10.46 15.22 -2.35
CA GLN A 413 -9.89 16.57 -2.14
C GLN A 413 -8.54 16.49 -1.42
N ILE A 414 -8.44 15.69 -0.36
CA ILE A 414 -7.18 15.46 0.38
C ILE A 414 -6.15 14.79 -0.54
N TYR A 415 -6.57 13.82 -1.33
CA TYR A 415 -5.72 13.13 -2.30
C TYR A 415 -5.10 14.10 -3.32
N LEU A 416 -5.87 15.07 -3.83
CA LEU A 416 -5.35 16.14 -4.69
C LEU A 416 -4.35 17.06 -3.94
N GLN A 417 -4.59 17.37 -2.67
CA GLN A 417 -3.65 18.15 -1.85
C GLN A 417 -2.33 17.41 -1.63
N ILE A 418 -2.39 16.10 -1.36
CA ILE A 418 -1.20 15.24 -1.26
C ILE A 418 -0.43 15.28 -2.59
N ASN A 419 -1.12 15.08 -3.71
CA ASN A 419 -0.51 15.10 -5.02
C ASN A 419 0.17 16.45 -5.31
N ALA A 420 -0.51 17.56 -5.07
CA ALA A 420 0.06 18.90 -5.28
C ALA A 420 1.29 19.16 -4.39
N SER A 421 1.32 18.64 -3.16
CA SER A 421 2.46 18.81 -2.27
C SER A 421 3.73 18.11 -2.76
N MET A 422 3.60 17.10 -3.63
CA MET A 422 4.75 16.41 -4.22
C MET A 422 5.60 17.32 -5.12
N ASP A 423 5.04 18.35 -5.73
CA ASP A 423 5.81 19.30 -6.55
C ASP A 423 6.91 19.98 -5.72
N ARG A 424 6.64 20.18 -4.43
CA ARG A 424 7.59 20.76 -3.50
C ARG A 424 8.57 19.75 -2.90
N PHE A 425 8.08 18.55 -2.51
CA PHE A 425 8.86 17.62 -1.69
C PHE A 425 9.43 16.44 -2.48
N VAL A 426 8.78 16.07 -3.59
CA VAL A 426 9.13 14.90 -4.42
C VAL A 426 8.90 15.21 -5.90
N PRO A 427 9.60 16.20 -6.45
CA PRO A 427 9.44 16.52 -7.87
C PRO A 427 9.79 15.30 -8.72
N ILE A 428 8.87 14.92 -9.61
CA ILE A 428 9.10 13.86 -10.60
C ILE A 428 9.80 14.45 -11.81
N ILE A 429 10.89 13.80 -12.23
CA ILE A 429 11.59 14.17 -13.48
C ILE A 429 10.75 13.68 -14.65
N PRO A 430 10.23 14.56 -15.52
CA PRO A 430 9.39 14.17 -16.64
C PRO A 430 10.10 13.23 -17.62
N ARG A 431 9.36 12.24 -18.13
CA ARG A 431 9.82 11.36 -19.21
C ARG A 431 9.66 12.06 -20.55
N ILE A 432 10.69 12.01 -21.37
CA ILE A 432 10.72 12.71 -22.66
C ILE A 432 10.10 11.84 -23.77
N LYS A 433 10.19 10.50 -23.66
CA LYS A 433 9.64 9.52 -24.63
C LYS A 433 9.30 8.17 -23.96
#